data_663b111d58e812c3343f4da6ce9896fb
#
_entry.id   663b111d58e812c3343f4da6ce9896fb
#
_cell.length_a   1.000
_cell.length_b   1.000
_cell.length_c   1.000
_cell.angle_alpha   90.00
_cell.angle_beta   90.00
_cell.angle_gamma   90.00
#
_symmetry.space_group_name_H-M   'P 1'
#
loop_
_entity.id
_entity.type
_entity.pdbx_description
1 polymer ?
#
loop_
_entity_poly.entity_id
_entity_poly.type
_entity_poly.pdbx_seq_one_letter_code
_entity_poly.pdbx_strand_id
1 'polypeptide(L)'
;MILVTGGTGRYGEQVVRTLRKLGLEARVLVRKGSHYYWLNDTGCAFFFGDLLDPVSLRRACRGVEYLVACSGLQTETRANNHTTVTVEGHAALFKAAQEKGVRKVVMLSCLGVDRIEGVTAFDARRAAEEQLLASGMEYTILRTSLHEQFFLDLAWAVHDKGRAVLPSEGQNQIQPIASRDLALMAAASLDLDSVKNSIVEVGGAEVMSARQAFEAACEVVGVQPNATVLPSPALALGRRLGRPVRR
;
A
#
# COMPACT_ATOMS: atom_id res chain seq x y z
N MET A 1 1.76 -15.65 15.18
CA MET A 1 2.37 -14.29 15.07
C MET A 1 2.35 -13.84 13.61
N ILE A 2 1.88 -12.63 13.35
CA ILE A 2 1.77 -12.03 12.01
C ILE A 2 2.75 -10.85 11.93
N LEU A 3 3.65 -10.84 10.95
CA LEU A 3 4.51 -9.69 10.66
C LEU A 3 3.79 -8.75 9.69
N VAL A 4 3.73 -7.46 10.03
CA VAL A 4 3.19 -6.42 9.16
C VAL A 4 4.31 -5.47 8.77
N THR A 5 4.62 -5.37 7.48
CA THR A 5 5.52 -4.33 6.96
C THR A 5 4.70 -3.16 6.44
N GLY A 6 5.23 -1.93 6.56
CA GLY A 6 4.46 -0.74 6.24
C GLY A 6 3.33 -0.43 7.25
N GLY A 7 3.34 -1.08 8.43
CA GLY A 7 2.32 -0.92 9.46
C GLY A 7 2.24 0.48 10.06
N THR A 8 3.27 1.32 9.88
CA THR A 8 3.26 2.74 10.29
C THR A 8 2.62 3.66 9.25
N GLY A 9 2.31 3.16 8.05
CA GLY A 9 1.56 3.88 7.03
C GLY A 9 0.06 3.83 7.31
N ARG A 10 -0.70 4.76 6.74
CA ARG A 10 -2.15 4.91 6.97
C ARG A 10 -2.94 3.62 6.76
N TYR A 11 -2.61 2.90 5.70
CA TYR A 11 -3.26 1.63 5.41
C TYR A 11 -2.77 0.51 6.33
N GLY A 12 -1.45 0.36 6.49
CA GLY A 12 -0.87 -0.67 7.36
C GLY A 12 -1.30 -0.52 8.82
N GLU A 13 -1.55 0.71 9.28
CA GLU A 13 -2.16 0.96 10.59
C GLU A 13 -3.54 0.28 10.71
N GLN A 14 -4.41 0.41 9.70
CA GLN A 14 -5.71 -0.24 9.71
C GLN A 14 -5.60 -1.76 9.74
N VAL A 15 -4.59 -2.32 9.04
CA VAL A 15 -4.29 -3.76 9.12
C VAL A 15 -3.90 -4.16 10.54
N VAL A 16 -2.97 -3.45 11.17
CA VAL A 16 -2.54 -3.74 12.55
C VAL A 16 -3.72 -3.66 13.52
N ARG A 17 -4.50 -2.58 13.46
CA ARG A 17 -5.69 -2.39 14.30
C ARG A 17 -6.71 -3.49 14.10
N THR A 18 -6.95 -3.90 12.84
CA THR A 18 -7.89 -4.97 12.51
C THR A 18 -7.40 -6.31 13.06
N LEU A 19 -6.14 -6.68 12.84
CA LEU A 19 -5.57 -7.91 13.38
C LEU A 19 -5.69 -7.96 14.91
N ARG A 20 -5.36 -6.87 15.59
CA ARG A 20 -5.45 -6.80 17.05
C ARG A 20 -6.89 -6.85 17.57
N LYS A 21 -7.84 -6.23 16.89
CA LYS A 21 -9.28 -6.34 17.22
C LYS A 21 -9.81 -7.76 17.06
N LEU A 22 -9.26 -8.52 16.12
CA LEU A 22 -9.57 -9.95 15.92
C LEU A 22 -8.82 -10.87 16.91
N GLY A 23 -8.08 -10.33 17.86
CA GLY A 23 -7.30 -11.11 18.83
C GLY A 23 -6.02 -11.74 18.27
N LEU A 24 -5.63 -11.41 17.04
CA LEU A 24 -4.45 -11.96 16.39
C LEU A 24 -3.18 -11.19 16.83
N GLU A 25 -2.13 -11.94 17.09
CA GLU A 25 -0.84 -11.36 17.48
C GLU A 25 -0.13 -10.74 16.27
N ALA A 26 0.17 -9.45 16.36
CA ALA A 26 0.83 -8.69 15.30
C ALA A 26 2.18 -8.14 15.76
N ARG A 27 3.18 -8.26 14.89
CA ARG A 27 4.49 -7.59 14.98
C ARG A 27 4.61 -6.60 13.82
N VAL A 28 4.96 -5.36 14.12
CA VAL A 28 5.12 -4.30 13.11
C VAL A 28 6.60 -4.07 12.87
N LEU A 29 7.03 -4.15 11.59
CA LEU A 29 8.36 -3.71 11.18
C LEU A 29 8.37 -2.16 11.14
N VAL A 30 9.15 -1.56 12.01
CA VAL A 30 9.26 -0.11 12.15
C VAL A 30 10.66 0.34 11.72
N ARG A 31 10.73 1.21 10.71
CA ARG A 31 12.00 1.79 10.28
C ARG A 31 12.45 2.87 11.27
N LYS A 32 13.75 2.93 11.54
CA LYS A 32 14.34 3.99 12.38
C LYS A 32 13.90 5.37 11.86
N GLY A 33 13.41 6.23 12.78
CA GLY A 33 12.91 7.55 12.45
C GLY A 33 11.47 7.61 11.93
N SER A 34 10.77 6.47 11.77
CA SER A 34 9.34 6.48 11.50
C SER A 34 8.55 6.84 12.74
N HIS A 35 7.49 7.61 12.57
CA HIS A 35 6.49 7.82 13.61
C HIS A 35 5.63 6.55 13.72
N TYR A 36 5.32 6.09 14.92
CA TYR A 36 4.53 4.89 15.18
C TYR A 36 3.69 4.96 16.46
N TYR A 37 3.72 6.09 17.16
CA TYR A 37 3.12 6.26 18.50
C TYR A 37 1.61 5.99 18.52
N TRP A 38 0.91 6.21 17.41
CA TRP A 38 -0.53 5.93 17.29
C TRP A 38 -0.86 4.43 17.28
N LEU A 39 0.15 3.55 17.21
CA LEU A 39 -0.03 2.11 17.35
C LEU A 39 0.18 1.62 18.78
N ASN A 40 0.61 2.46 19.73
CA ASN A 40 0.90 2.05 21.11
C ASN A 40 -0.34 1.50 21.84
N ASP A 41 -1.53 1.99 21.50
CA ASP A 41 -2.81 1.55 22.04
C ASP A 41 -3.27 0.18 21.51
N THR A 42 -2.63 -0.34 20.47
CA THR A 42 -3.04 -1.61 19.83
C THR A 42 -2.54 -2.85 20.55
N GLY A 43 -1.49 -2.74 21.37
CA GLY A 43 -0.81 -3.88 21.98
C GLY A 43 -0.04 -4.76 20.98
N CYS A 44 0.29 -4.24 19.78
CA CYS A 44 1.16 -4.93 18.83
C CYS A 44 2.63 -4.91 19.30
N ALA A 45 3.43 -5.87 18.87
CA ALA A 45 4.87 -5.85 19.09
C ALA A 45 5.56 -4.99 18.03
N PHE A 46 6.53 -4.17 18.43
CA PHE A 46 7.37 -3.43 17.49
C PHE A 46 8.70 -4.13 17.28
N PHE A 47 9.13 -4.21 16.03
CA PHE A 47 10.46 -4.67 15.65
C PHE A 47 11.14 -3.60 14.80
N PHE A 48 12.25 -3.05 15.30
CA PHE A 48 12.99 -2.02 14.60
C PHE A 48 13.91 -2.63 13.54
N GLY A 49 13.66 -2.31 12.27
CA GLY A 49 14.40 -2.84 11.13
C GLY A 49 14.02 -2.09 9.85
N ASP A 50 14.65 -2.46 8.74
CA ASP A 50 14.45 -1.83 7.44
C ASP A 50 14.31 -2.89 6.35
N LEU A 51 13.49 -2.64 5.32
CA LEU A 51 13.42 -3.48 4.13
C LEU A 51 14.76 -3.58 3.40
N LEU A 52 15.60 -2.56 3.54
CA LEU A 52 16.94 -2.50 2.95
C LEU A 52 18.03 -3.18 3.82
N ASP A 53 17.65 -3.74 4.98
CA ASP A 53 18.55 -4.51 5.85
C ASP A 53 18.12 -5.98 5.95
N PRO A 54 18.71 -6.88 5.15
CA PRO A 54 18.38 -8.31 5.17
C PRO A 54 18.62 -8.98 6.52
N VAL A 55 19.53 -8.45 7.35
CA VAL A 55 19.80 -9.01 8.69
C VAL A 55 18.64 -8.71 9.61
N SER A 56 18.13 -7.48 9.59
CA SER A 56 16.96 -7.11 10.38
C SER A 56 15.71 -7.87 9.93
N LEU A 57 15.51 -8.08 8.62
CA LEU A 57 14.39 -8.83 8.07
C LEU A 57 14.39 -10.30 8.56
N ARG A 58 15.55 -10.99 8.52
CA ARG A 58 15.64 -12.35 9.05
C ARG A 58 15.31 -12.44 10.54
N ARG A 59 15.63 -11.39 11.31
CA ARG A 59 15.29 -11.30 12.73
C ARG A 59 13.80 -11.00 12.92
N ALA A 60 13.24 -10.09 12.11
CA ALA A 60 11.82 -9.73 12.14
C ALA A 60 10.91 -10.94 11.85
N CYS A 61 11.33 -11.82 10.93
CA CYS A 61 10.58 -13.02 10.54
C CYS A 61 10.70 -14.20 11.52
N ARG A 62 11.48 -14.09 12.61
CA ARG A 62 11.57 -15.20 13.59
C ARG A 62 10.25 -15.43 14.31
N GLY A 63 9.74 -16.67 14.26
CA GLY A 63 8.49 -17.08 14.89
C GLY A 63 7.24 -16.46 14.25
N VAL A 64 7.37 -15.98 13.02
CA VAL A 64 6.28 -15.45 12.22
C VAL A 64 5.69 -16.57 11.38
N GLU A 65 4.38 -16.69 11.42
CA GLU A 65 3.63 -17.64 10.60
C GLU A 65 3.10 -17.00 9.33
N TYR A 66 2.67 -15.73 9.42
CA TYR A 66 2.10 -14.99 8.31
C TYR A 66 2.80 -13.64 8.12
N LEU A 67 2.92 -13.21 6.89
CA LEU A 67 3.42 -11.89 6.52
C LEU A 67 2.33 -11.10 5.81
N VAL A 68 2.03 -9.88 6.28
CA VAL A 68 1.22 -8.89 5.54
C VAL A 68 2.14 -7.79 5.03
N ALA A 69 2.37 -7.79 3.72
CA ALA A 69 3.27 -6.86 3.05
C ALA A 69 2.49 -5.63 2.53
N CYS A 70 2.42 -4.58 3.38
CA CYS A 70 1.76 -3.31 3.07
C CYS A 70 2.75 -2.19 2.71
N SER A 71 4.04 -2.49 2.64
CA SER A 71 5.07 -1.47 2.37
C SER A 71 4.92 -0.89 0.97
N GLY A 72 5.08 0.42 0.87
CA GLY A 72 5.09 1.15 -0.38
C GLY A 72 5.78 2.49 -0.21
N LEU A 73 5.99 3.19 -1.32
CA LEU A 73 6.55 4.53 -1.34
C LEU A 73 5.48 5.52 -1.80
N GLN A 74 5.34 6.62 -1.04
CA GLN A 74 4.54 7.78 -1.44
C GLN A 74 5.41 8.83 -2.14
N THR A 75 6.67 8.94 -1.71
CA THR A 75 7.61 9.93 -2.23
C THR A 75 8.96 9.28 -2.40
N GLU A 76 9.57 9.49 -3.56
CA GLU A 76 10.92 9.01 -3.85
C GLU A 76 11.98 9.99 -3.35
N THR A 77 13.06 9.42 -2.85
CA THR A 77 14.32 10.10 -2.57
C THR A 77 15.45 9.36 -3.26
N ARG A 78 16.67 9.91 -3.25
CA ARG A 78 17.83 9.23 -3.83
C ARG A 78 18.08 7.85 -3.20
N ALA A 79 17.88 7.71 -1.90
CA ALA A 79 18.12 6.46 -1.16
C ALA A 79 16.88 5.54 -1.12
N ASN A 80 15.68 6.12 -1.06
CA ASN A 80 14.42 5.39 -0.99
C ASN A 80 13.62 5.69 -2.26
N ASN A 81 13.69 4.81 -3.22
CA ASN A 81 12.96 4.87 -4.49
C ASN A 81 12.28 3.54 -4.79
N HIS A 82 11.51 3.47 -5.86
CA HIS A 82 10.77 2.26 -6.20
C HIS A 82 11.69 1.06 -6.46
N THR A 83 12.87 1.25 -7.04
CA THR A 83 13.84 0.15 -7.24
C THR A 83 14.32 -0.40 -5.92
N THR A 84 14.83 0.45 -5.03
CA THR A 84 15.43 -0.01 -3.77
C THR A 84 14.37 -0.55 -2.80
N VAL A 85 13.27 0.18 -2.57
CA VAL A 85 12.29 -0.22 -1.54
C VAL A 85 11.27 -1.22 -2.08
N THR A 86 10.71 -0.96 -3.28
CA THR A 86 9.62 -1.81 -3.78
C THR A 86 10.16 -3.07 -4.44
N VAL A 87 11.24 -3.02 -5.19
CA VAL A 87 11.80 -4.21 -5.85
C VAL A 87 12.76 -4.95 -4.93
N GLU A 88 13.90 -4.33 -4.59
CA GLU A 88 14.96 -5.00 -3.82
C GLU A 88 14.53 -5.30 -2.37
N GLY A 89 13.83 -4.36 -1.73
CA GLY A 89 13.34 -4.52 -0.37
C GLY A 89 12.31 -5.64 -0.22
N HIS A 90 11.37 -5.79 -1.18
CA HIS A 90 10.43 -6.93 -1.16
C HIS A 90 11.11 -8.24 -1.50
N ALA A 91 12.09 -8.27 -2.43
CA ALA A 91 12.89 -9.47 -2.69
C ALA A 91 13.60 -9.96 -1.41
N ALA A 92 14.24 -9.05 -0.68
CA ALA A 92 14.90 -9.36 0.58
C ALA A 92 13.92 -9.82 1.67
N LEU A 93 12.72 -9.20 1.73
CA LEU A 93 11.66 -9.57 2.67
C LEU A 93 11.15 -10.98 2.39
N PHE A 94 10.80 -11.31 1.15
CA PHE A 94 10.27 -12.62 0.78
C PHE A 94 11.31 -13.70 0.98
N LYS A 95 12.58 -13.44 0.65
CA LYS A 95 13.70 -14.35 0.96
C LYS A 95 13.83 -14.60 2.46
N ALA A 96 13.79 -13.55 3.29
CA ALA A 96 13.84 -13.69 4.74
C ALA A 96 12.64 -14.45 5.31
N ALA A 97 11.44 -14.21 4.77
CA ALA A 97 10.22 -14.93 5.13
C ALA A 97 10.33 -16.42 4.81
N GLN A 98 10.77 -16.76 3.60
CA GLN A 98 10.98 -18.15 3.17
C GLN A 98 12.04 -18.85 4.05
N GLU A 99 13.21 -18.23 4.30
CA GLU A 99 14.26 -18.76 5.15
C GLU A 99 13.80 -19.02 6.60
N LYS A 100 12.78 -18.31 7.07
CA LYS A 100 12.24 -18.43 8.43
C LYS A 100 10.97 -19.26 8.52
N GLY A 101 10.54 -19.88 7.42
CA GLY A 101 9.39 -20.77 7.38
C GLY A 101 8.05 -20.04 7.53
N VAL A 102 7.96 -18.78 7.08
CA VAL A 102 6.67 -18.09 7.00
C VAL A 102 5.77 -18.86 6.05
N ARG A 103 4.58 -19.22 6.52
CA ARG A 103 3.64 -20.07 5.78
C ARG A 103 3.02 -19.35 4.59
N LYS A 104 2.51 -18.15 4.81
CA LYS A 104 1.77 -17.40 3.78
C LYS A 104 2.09 -15.91 3.81
N VAL A 105 2.08 -15.31 2.63
CA VAL A 105 2.22 -13.87 2.42
C VAL A 105 0.92 -13.30 1.86
N VAL A 106 0.36 -12.30 2.52
CA VAL A 106 -0.69 -11.44 1.96
C VAL A 106 -0.02 -10.14 1.52
N MET A 107 0.01 -9.89 0.22
CA MET A 107 0.65 -8.71 -0.37
C MET A 107 -0.40 -7.73 -0.88
N LEU A 108 -0.23 -6.46 -0.55
CA LEU A 108 -1.00 -5.40 -1.18
C LEU A 108 -0.34 -4.91 -2.44
N SER A 109 -1.13 -4.87 -3.49
CA SER A 109 -0.75 -4.37 -4.79
C SER A 109 -1.77 -3.37 -5.33
N CYS A 110 -1.60 -2.95 -6.57
CA CYS A 110 -2.43 -1.95 -7.20
C CYS A 110 -3.20 -2.56 -8.38
N LEU A 111 -4.47 -2.22 -8.50
CA LEU A 111 -5.27 -2.57 -9.68
C LEU A 111 -4.60 -1.98 -10.94
N GLY A 112 -4.45 -2.79 -11.97
CA GLY A 112 -3.87 -2.39 -13.24
C GLY A 112 -2.36 -2.53 -13.36
N VAL A 113 -1.64 -3.09 -12.36
CA VAL A 113 -0.19 -3.33 -12.46
C VAL A 113 0.18 -4.27 -13.60
N ASP A 114 -0.72 -5.14 -14.01
CA ASP A 114 -0.58 -6.09 -15.13
C ASP A 114 -0.86 -5.48 -16.50
N ARG A 115 -1.45 -4.30 -16.55
CA ARG A 115 -1.96 -3.65 -17.79
C ARG A 115 -1.28 -2.32 -18.08
N ILE A 116 -0.76 -1.64 -17.05
CA ILE A 116 -0.15 -0.30 -17.18
C ILE A 116 1.36 -0.45 -17.18
N GLU A 117 1.99 -0.06 -18.28
CA GLU A 117 3.44 -0.10 -18.46
C GLU A 117 4.08 1.30 -18.46
N GLY A 118 5.37 1.37 -18.13
CA GLY A 118 6.15 2.60 -18.16
C GLY A 118 5.80 3.60 -17.05
N VAL A 119 5.05 3.16 -16.03
CA VAL A 119 4.83 3.89 -14.78
C VAL A 119 5.66 3.24 -13.70
N THR A 120 6.74 3.90 -13.28
CA THR A 120 7.76 3.35 -12.38
C THR A 120 7.17 2.65 -11.14
N ALA A 121 6.13 3.25 -10.52
CA ALA A 121 5.49 2.67 -9.35
C ALA A 121 4.76 1.35 -9.67
N PHE A 122 4.09 1.26 -10.84
CA PHE A 122 3.39 0.06 -11.29
C PHE A 122 4.37 -1.01 -11.73
N ASP A 123 5.40 -0.64 -12.50
CA ASP A 123 6.44 -1.57 -12.95
C ASP A 123 7.18 -2.19 -11.76
N ALA A 124 7.53 -1.39 -10.74
CA ALA A 124 8.16 -1.88 -9.53
C ALA A 124 7.23 -2.79 -8.70
N ARG A 125 5.93 -2.46 -8.64
CA ARG A 125 4.96 -3.28 -7.91
C ARG A 125 4.73 -4.62 -8.62
N ARG A 126 4.66 -4.64 -9.96
CA ARG A 126 4.60 -5.85 -10.77
C ARG A 126 5.83 -6.73 -10.51
N ALA A 127 7.03 -6.16 -10.53
CA ALA A 127 8.26 -6.90 -10.22
C ALA A 127 8.23 -7.53 -8.81
N ALA A 128 7.67 -6.82 -7.81
CA ALA A 128 7.51 -7.39 -6.47
C ALA A 128 6.46 -8.52 -6.43
N GLU A 129 5.36 -8.44 -7.19
CA GLU A 129 4.43 -9.56 -7.36
C GLU A 129 5.12 -10.78 -7.97
N GLU A 130 5.86 -10.59 -9.07
CA GLU A 130 6.60 -11.66 -9.76
C GLU A 130 7.60 -12.35 -8.83
N GLN A 131 8.30 -11.59 -7.97
CA GLN A 131 9.19 -12.16 -6.96
C GLN A 131 8.44 -13.02 -5.93
N LEU A 132 7.25 -12.59 -5.48
CA LEU A 132 6.44 -13.39 -4.56
C LEU A 132 5.94 -14.66 -5.25
N LEU A 133 5.47 -14.58 -6.49
CA LEU A 133 5.03 -15.73 -7.28
C LEU A 133 6.17 -16.74 -7.47
N ALA A 134 7.38 -16.26 -7.77
CA ALA A 134 8.56 -17.10 -7.96
C ALA A 134 9.11 -17.70 -6.65
N SER A 135 8.71 -17.19 -5.48
CA SER A 135 9.23 -17.65 -4.18
C SER A 135 8.75 -19.05 -3.79
N GLY A 136 7.66 -19.54 -4.36
CA GLY A 136 7.03 -20.82 -3.98
C GLY A 136 6.32 -20.80 -2.63
N MET A 137 6.26 -19.67 -1.92
CA MET A 137 5.47 -19.54 -0.69
C MET A 137 3.97 -19.47 -1.00
N GLU A 138 3.14 -19.86 -0.05
CA GLU A 138 1.71 -19.56 -0.17
C GLU A 138 1.48 -18.05 -0.17
N TYR A 139 0.58 -17.59 -1.02
CA TYR A 139 0.32 -16.15 -1.15
C TYR A 139 -1.16 -15.83 -1.38
N THR A 140 -1.52 -14.59 -1.11
CA THR A 140 -2.68 -13.88 -1.66
C THR A 140 -2.23 -12.48 -2.01
N ILE A 141 -2.40 -12.06 -3.27
CA ILE A 141 -2.11 -10.71 -3.71
C ILE A 141 -3.43 -9.96 -3.86
N LEU A 142 -3.61 -8.89 -3.11
CA LEU A 142 -4.77 -8.01 -3.20
C LEU A 142 -4.41 -6.80 -4.08
N ARG A 143 -4.87 -6.80 -5.32
CA ARG A 143 -4.76 -5.65 -6.23
C ARG A 143 -5.89 -4.68 -5.94
N THR A 144 -5.59 -3.59 -5.29
CA THR A 144 -6.59 -2.65 -4.79
C THR A 144 -6.83 -1.50 -5.75
N SER A 145 -8.08 -1.05 -5.82
CA SER A 145 -8.44 0.24 -6.39
C SER A 145 -7.89 1.39 -5.54
N LEU A 146 -8.19 2.65 -5.91
CA LEU A 146 -7.80 3.82 -5.13
C LEU A 146 -8.43 3.77 -3.74
N HIS A 147 -7.65 4.17 -2.74
CA HIS A 147 -8.14 4.27 -1.36
C HIS A 147 -8.90 5.58 -1.15
N GLU A 148 -9.92 5.55 -0.30
CA GLU A 148 -10.67 6.74 0.12
C GLU A 148 -9.74 7.84 0.64
N GLN A 149 -8.64 7.46 1.27
CA GLN A 149 -7.67 8.40 1.82
C GLN A 149 -7.06 9.34 0.78
N PHE A 150 -6.93 8.89 -0.47
CA PHE A 150 -6.46 9.76 -1.55
C PHE A 150 -7.39 10.96 -1.74
N PHE A 151 -8.70 10.74 -1.69
CA PHE A 151 -9.70 11.81 -1.85
C PHE A 151 -9.81 12.67 -0.61
N LEU A 152 -9.69 12.09 0.58
CA LEU A 152 -9.61 12.83 1.84
C LEU A 152 -8.38 13.76 1.87
N ASP A 153 -7.23 13.31 1.39
CA ASP A 153 -6.02 14.16 1.28
C ASP A 153 -6.24 15.34 0.32
N LEU A 154 -6.98 15.14 -0.76
CA LEU A 154 -7.37 16.24 -1.67
C LEU A 154 -8.33 17.21 -0.98
N ALA A 155 -9.31 16.72 -0.23
CA ALA A 155 -10.24 17.57 0.52
C ALA A 155 -9.52 18.37 1.62
N TRP A 156 -8.59 17.76 2.35
CA TRP A 156 -7.73 18.47 3.31
C TRP A 156 -6.84 19.51 2.63
N ALA A 157 -6.36 19.25 1.39
CA ALA A 157 -5.63 20.26 0.63
C ALA A 157 -6.50 21.47 0.27
N VAL A 158 -7.80 21.28 0.05
CA VAL A 158 -8.75 22.40 -0.12
C VAL A 158 -8.89 23.17 1.20
N HIS A 159 -9.04 22.47 2.33
CA HIS A 159 -9.11 23.09 3.65
C HIS A 159 -7.88 23.96 3.95
N ASP A 160 -6.68 23.41 3.73
CA ASP A 160 -5.43 24.06 4.16
C ASP A 160 -4.91 25.10 3.16
N LYS A 161 -5.14 24.89 1.87
CA LYS A 161 -4.54 25.68 0.77
C LYS A 161 -5.59 26.37 -0.12
N GLY A 162 -6.86 26.21 0.20
CA GLY A 162 -7.99 26.74 -0.57
C GLY A 162 -8.27 26.01 -1.89
N ARG A 163 -7.43 25.04 -2.31
CA ARG A 163 -7.61 24.30 -3.57
C ARG A 163 -6.89 22.95 -3.55
N ALA A 164 -7.38 22.01 -4.34
CA ALA A 164 -6.72 20.76 -4.67
C ALA A 164 -6.38 20.66 -6.15
N VAL A 165 -5.63 19.63 -6.54
CA VAL A 165 -5.36 19.28 -7.94
C VAL A 165 -5.94 17.88 -8.18
N LEU A 166 -6.96 17.81 -9.04
CA LEU A 166 -7.58 16.56 -9.44
C LEU A 166 -6.93 16.08 -10.75
N PRO A 167 -6.35 14.87 -10.78
CA PRO A 167 -5.78 14.32 -12.00
C PRO A 167 -6.89 13.98 -13.00
N SER A 168 -6.72 14.37 -14.26
CA SER A 168 -7.71 14.29 -15.34
C SER A 168 -9.02 15.04 -15.03
N GLU A 169 -9.99 14.98 -15.93
CA GLU A 169 -11.28 15.67 -15.77
C GLU A 169 -12.16 15.08 -14.65
N GLY A 170 -11.67 14.03 -13.96
CA GLY A 170 -12.37 13.39 -12.86
C GLY A 170 -13.58 12.54 -13.30
N GLN A 171 -13.74 12.30 -14.61
CA GLN A 171 -14.86 11.52 -15.15
C GLN A 171 -14.60 10.00 -15.15
N ASN A 172 -13.35 9.58 -14.94
CA ASN A 172 -13.00 8.17 -14.90
C ASN A 172 -13.76 7.46 -13.79
N GLN A 173 -14.38 6.33 -14.13
CA GLN A 173 -15.08 5.47 -13.17
C GLN A 173 -14.07 4.73 -12.31
N ILE A 174 -14.26 4.78 -11.02
CA ILE A 174 -13.43 4.13 -10.01
C ILE A 174 -14.33 3.48 -8.95
N GLN A 175 -13.76 2.58 -8.19
CA GLN A 175 -14.39 1.99 -7.00
C GLN A 175 -13.49 2.25 -5.78
N PRO A 176 -13.54 3.45 -5.16
CA PRO A 176 -12.71 3.74 -4.01
C PRO A 176 -12.97 2.75 -2.89
N ILE A 177 -11.91 2.21 -2.31
CA ILE A 177 -12.02 1.24 -1.22
C ILE A 177 -11.65 1.87 0.12
N ALA A 178 -12.45 1.60 1.15
CA ALA A 178 -12.13 2.01 2.51
C ALA A 178 -10.95 1.20 3.05
N SER A 179 -9.98 1.87 3.65
CA SER A 179 -8.80 1.23 4.24
C SER A 179 -9.16 0.20 5.30
N ARG A 180 -10.26 0.40 6.00
CA ARG A 180 -10.81 -0.54 6.98
C ARG A 180 -11.28 -1.84 6.33
N ASP A 181 -12.00 -1.75 5.22
CA ASP A 181 -12.54 -2.93 4.53
C ASP A 181 -11.40 -3.74 3.90
N LEU A 182 -10.45 -3.05 3.29
CA LEU A 182 -9.25 -3.70 2.76
C LEU A 182 -8.42 -4.37 3.87
N ALA A 183 -8.34 -3.79 5.06
CA ALA A 183 -7.67 -4.40 6.21
C ALA A 183 -8.40 -5.68 6.69
N LEU A 184 -9.74 -5.70 6.65
CA LEU A 184 -10.53 -6.91 6.92
C LEU A 184 -10.29 -7.98 5.85
N MET A 185 -10.24 -7.60 4.58
CA MET A 185 -9.91 -8.54 3.48
C MET A 185 -8.50 -9.11 3.64
N ALA A 186 -7.51 -8.28 4.01
CA ALA A 186 -6.15 -8.75 4.26
C ALA A 186 -6.09 -9.73 5.44
N ALA A 187 -6.80 -9.45 6.53
CA ALA A 187 -6.87 -10.35 7.68
C ALA A 187 -7.56 -11.67 7.34
N ALA A 188 -8.70 -11.62 6.64
CA ALA A 188 -9.42 -12.82 6.20
C ALA A 188 -8.57 -13.67 5.24
N SER A 189 -7.78 -13.04 4.37
CA SER A 189 -6.92 -13.73 3.41
C SER A 189 -5.82 -14.57 4.05
N LEU A 190 -5.53 -14.42 5.34
CA LEU A 190 -4.50 -15.21 6.03
C LEU A 190 -4.86 -16.70 6.04
N ASP A 191 -6.12 -17.04 6.34
CA ASP A 191 -6.59 -18.43 6.52
C ASP A 191 -7.67 -18.85 5.51
N LEU A 192 -8.12 -17.97 4.61
CA LEU A 192 -9.16 -18.28 3.64
C LEU A 192 -8.57 -19.08 2.47
N ASP A 193 -8.94 -20.36 2.36
CA ASP A 193 -8.44 -21.27 1.32
C ASP A 193 -8.86 -20.87 -0.10
N SER A 194 -10.04 -20.28 -0.26
CA SER A 194 -10.55 -19.87 -1.58
C SER A 194 -9.71 -18.81 -2.30
N VAL A 195 -8.86 -18.08 -1.56
CA VAL A 195 -7.94 -17.07 -2.11
C VAL A 195 -6.47 -17.46 -1.99
N LYS A 196 -6.20 -18.71 -1.63
CA LYS A 196 -4.84 -19.25 -1.58
C LYS A 196 -4.23 -19.29 -2.97
N ASN A 197 -2.98 -18.84 -3.09
CA ASN A 197 -2.21 -18.77 -4.33
C ASN A 197 -2.97 -18.04 -5.45
N SER A 198 -3.66 -16.95 -5.09
CA SER A 198 -4.45 -16.19 -6.04
C SER A 198 -4.14 -14.68 -5.99
N ILE A 199 -4.41 -14.02 -7.09
CA ILE A 199 -4.43 -12.58 -7.24
C ILE A 199 -5.90 -12.17 -7.28
N VAL A 200 -6.29 -11.32 -6.33
CA VAL A 200 -7.68 -10.86 -6.17
C VAL A 200 -7.74 -9.37 -6.42
N GLU A 201 -8.52 -8.95 -7.41
CA GLU A 201 -8.82 -7.54 -7.65
C GLU A 201 -9.91 -7.09 -6.68
N VAL A 202 -9.66 -6.01 -5.93
CA VAL A 202 -10.58 -5.51 -4.92
C VAL A 202 -10.86 -4.01 -5.09
N GLY A 203 -12.14 -3.66 -4.99
CA GLY A 203 -12.63 -2.29 -5.02
C GLY A 203 -13.69 -2.08 -3.96
N GLY A 204 -14.12 -0.82 -3.77
CA GLY A 204 -15.25 -0.51 -2.90
C GLY A 204 -16.58 -0.98 -3.50
N ALA A 205 -17.65 -0.87 -2.72
CA ALA A 205 -18.98 -1.34 -3.11
C ALA A 205 -19.61 -0.50 -4.24
N GLU A 206 -19.21 0.76 -4.37
CA GLU A 206 -19.84 1.71 -5.28
C GLU A 206 -18.89 2.13 -6.40
N VAL A 207 -19.45 2.17 -7.63
CA VAL A 207 -18.78 2.77 -8.78
C VAL A 207 -19.13 4.24 -8.83
N MET A 208 -18.12 5.11 -8.87
CA MET A 208 -18.31 6.55 -8.95
C MET A 208 -17.21 7.21 -9.77
N SER A 209 -17.44 8.45 -10.20
CA SER A 209 -16.35 9.21 -10.84
C SER A 209 -15.36 9.70 -9.78
N ALA A 210 -14.11 9.95 -10.20
CA ALA A 210 -13.11 10.55 -9.30
C ALA A 210 -13.55 11.93 -8.76
N ARG A 211 -14.36 12.65 -9.54
CA ARG A 211 -14.97 13.92 -9.11
C ARG A 211 -15.99 13.70 -7.98
N GLN A 212 -16.90 12.75 -8.14
CA GLN A 212 -17.88 12.40 -7.09
C GLN A 212 -17.20 11.95 -5.79
N ALA A 213 -16.14 11.12 -5.91
CA ALA A 213 -15.35 10.71 -4.74
C ALA A 213 -14.67 11.90 -4.04
N PHE A 214 -14.16 12.86 -4.80
CA PHE A 214 -13.57 14.09 -4.26
C PHE A 214 -14.63 14.97 -3.59
N GLU A 215 -15.80 15.17 -4.22
CA GLU A 215 -16.90 15.96 -3.68
C GLU A 215 -17.42 15.36 -2.37
N ALA A 216 -17.61 14.04 -2.32
CA ALA A 216 -17.98 13.33 -1.09
C ALA A 216 -16.92 13.49 0.03
N ALA A 217 -15.64 13.44 -0.32
CA ALA A 217 -14.57 13.70 0.65
C ALA A 217 -14.58 15.15 1.17
N CYS A 218 -14.88 16.12 0.30
CA CYS A 218 -15.04 17.53 0.70
C CYS A 218 -16.21 17.72 1.67
N GLU A 219 -17.32 17.03 1.46
CA GLU A 219 -18.47 17.04 2.36
C GLU A 219 -18.08 16.50 3.74
N VAL A 220 -17.35 15.38 3.81
CA VAL A 220 -16.85 14.80 5.07
C VAL A 220 -15.92 15.76 5.82
N VAL A 221 -15.05 16.47 5.10
CA VAL A 221 -14.12 17.47 5.70
C VAL A 221 -14.82 18.79 6.03
N GLY A 222 -16.01 19.05 5.47
CA GLY A 222 -16.76 20.29 5.68
C GLY A 222 -16.25 21.47 4.86
N VAL A 223 -15.73 21.22 3.65
CA VAL A 223 -15.23 22.25 2.73
C VAL A 223 -15.98 22.24 1.40
N GLN A 224 -16.05 23.39 0.74
CA GLN A 224 -16.60 23.47 -0.61
C GLN A 224 -15.60 22.90 -1.61
N PRO A 225 -16.02 22.03 -2.55
CA PRO A 225 -15.13 21.45 -3.54
C PRO A 225 -14.49 22.54 -4.41
N ASN A 226 -13.17 22.61 -4.40
CA ASN A 226 -12.38 23.52 -5.24
C ASN A 226 -11.16 22.79 -5.78
N ALA A 227 -11.23 22.31 -7.02
CA ALA A 227 -10.13 21.59 -7.64
C ALA A 227 -9.78 22.17 -9.01
N THR A 228 -8.48 22.35 -9.23
CA THR A 228 -7.91 22.56 -10.56
C THR A 228 -7.74 21.21 -11.23
N VAL A 229 -8.29 21.06 -12.42
CA VAL A 229 -8.17 19.83 -13.20
C VAL A 229 -6.88 19.89 -14.01
N LEU A 230 -6.03 18.86 -13.90
CA LEU A 230 -4.90 18.68 -14.81
C LEU A 230 -5.34 17.82 -15.99
N PRO A 231 -5.39 18.36 -17.21
CA PRO A 231 -5.75 17.56 -18.38
C PRO A 231 -4.72 16.46 -18.65
N SER A 232 -5.18 15.33 -19.18
CA SER A 232 -4.36 14.13 -19.44
C SER A 232 -3.04 14.42 -20.20
N PRO A 233 -2.97 15.34 -21.18
CA PRO A 233 -1.71 15.69 -21.83
C PRO A 233 -0.68 16.32 -20.87
N ALA A 234 -1.12 17.14 -19.91
CA ALA A 234 -0.22 17.76 -18.93
C ALA A 234 0.36 16.72 -17.95
N LEU A 235 -0.40 15.69 -17.59
CA LEU A 235 0.09 14.56 -16.81
C LEU A 235 1.13 13.75 -17.60
N ALA A 236 0.92 13.55 -18.90
CA ALA A 236 1.88 12.86 -19.77
C ALA A 236 3.18 13.66 -19.94
N LEU A 237 3.11 14.98 -20.02
CA LEU A 237 4.28 15.85 -20.10
C LEU A 237 5.09 15.85 -18.80
N GLY A 238 4.42 15.88 -17.63
CA GLY A 238 5.07 15.78 -16.33
C GLY A 238 5.83 14.46 -16.15
N ARG A 239 5.29 13.34 -16.69
CA ARG A 239 5.98 12.05 -16.74
C ARG A 239 7.26 12.06 -17.59
N ARG A 240 7.29 12.82 -18.71
CA ARG A 240 8.49 12.94 -19.57
C ARG A 240 9.57 13.81 -18.94
N LEU A 241 9.20 14.87 -18.24
CA LEU A 241 10.13 15.81 -17.61
C LEU A 241 10.70 15.27 -16.29
N GLY A 242 9.98 14.39 -15.59
CA GLY A 242 10.41 13.74 -14.35
C GLY A 242 11.32 12.51 -14.53
N ARG A 243 11.65 12.10 -15.75
CA ARG A 243 12.62 11.01 -15.95
C ARG A 243 14.04 11.54 -15.71
N PRO A 244 14.80 10.99 -14.74
CA PRO A 244 16.19 11.35 -14.60
C PRO A 244 16.90 10.98 -15.89
N VAL A 245 17.57 11.97 -16.51
CA VAL A 245 18.48 11.75 -17.63
C VAL A 245 19.56 10.80 -17.12
N ARG A 246 19.57 9.56 -17.61
CA ARG A 246 20.68 8.64 -17.38
C ARG A 246 21.93 9.27 -18.00
N ARG A 247 22.86 9.64 -17.18
CA ARG A 247 24.28 9.80 -17.53
C ARG A 247 25.05 8.59 -17.01
#